data_7000c173a05cf4c650777a7e4bf22eba
#
_entry.id   7000c173a05cf4c650777a7e4bf22eba
#
_cell.length_a   1.000
_cell.length_b   1.000
_cell.length_c   1.000
_cell.angle_alpha   90.00
_cell.angle_beta   90.00
_cell.angle_gamma   90.00
#
_symmetry.space_group_name_H-M   'P 1'
#
loop_
_entity.id
_entity.type
_entity.pdbx_description
1 polymer ?
#
loop_
_entity_poly.entity_id
_entity_poly.type
_entity_poly.pdbx_seq_one_letter_code
_entity_poly.pdbx_strand_id
1 'polypeptide(L)'
;SSVSGGNQNTASGVNSSVSGGYNGTASGANASSVTGGYGNTASGQWSTITGGQNGSATGTNANISGGVGNTASGAISNVSGGDTNTASGIRSSVGGGANRTASTDSNWVAGSLTQAN
;
A
#
# COMPACT_ATOMS: atom_id res chain seq x y z
N SER A 1 8.17 -17.51 -1.57
CA SER A 1 7.18 -16.67 -2.28
C SER A 1 6.15 -17.52 -2.99
N SER A 2 4.94 -17.02 -3.15
CA SER A 2 3.87 -17.76 -3.79
C SER A 2 2.92 -16.83 -4.56
N VAL A 3 2.40 -17.35 -5.68
CA VAL A 3 1.28 -16.75 -6.40
C VAL A 3 0.18 -17.79 -6.44
N SER A 4 -0.99 -17.49 -5.87
CA SER A 4 -2.08 -18.48 -5.76
C SER A 4 -3.05 -18.44 -6.94
N GLY A 5 -3.11 -17.34 -7.70
CA GLY A 5 -4.00 -17.25 -8.86
C GLY A 5 -3.91 -15.92 -9.56
N GLY A 6 -4.91 -15.63 -10.39
CA GLY A 6 -4.96 -14.41 -11.17
C GLY A 6 -4.13 -14.46 -12.43
N ASN A 7 -3.71 -13.29 -12.92
CA ASN A 7 -2.99 -13.17 -14.18
C ASN A 7 -1.84 -12.17 -14.05
N GLN A 8 -0.66 -12.54 -14.57
CA GLN A 8 0.55 -11.70 -14.60
C GLN A 8 1.04 -11.23 -13.23
N ASN A 9 0.76 -12.01 -12.18
CA ASN A 9 1.18 -11.67 -10.83
C ASN A 9 2.61 -12.13 -10.54
N THR A 10 3.35 -11.39 -9.75
CA THR A 10 4.75 -11.67 -9.41
C THR A 10 4.97 -11.61 -7.88
N ALA A 11 5.48 -12.70 -7.31
CA ALA A 11 5.91 -12.72 -5.92
C ALA A 11 7.40 -13.08 -5.89
N SER A 12 8.28 -12.07 -5.79
CA SER A 12 9.73 -12.25 -5.89
C SER A 12 10.48 -12.03 -4.58
N GLY A 13 9.85 -11.40 -3.59
CA GLY A 13 10.46 -11.22 -2.28
C GLY A 13 10.48 -12.50 -1.47
N VAL A 14 11.37 -12.58 -0.46
CA VAL A 14 11.42 -13.71 0.47
C VAL A 14 10.10 -13.76 1.26
N ASN A 15 9.43 -14.92 1.26
CA ASN A 15 8.14 -15.11 1.91
C ASN A 15 7.04 -14.16 1.43
N SER A 16 7.19 -13.60 0.23
CA SER A 16 6.17 -12.73 -0.32
C SER A 16 5.03 -13.54 -0.96
N SER A 17 3.86 -12.93 -1.08
CA SER A 17 2.71 -13.62 -1.66
C SER A 17 1.83 -12.69 -2.49
N VAL A 18 1.28 -13.23 -3.58
CA VAL A 18 0.18 -12.62 -4.31
C VAL A 18 -0.95 -13.64 -4.37
N SER A 19 -2.10 -13.32 -3.77
CA SER A 19 -3.21 -14.27 -3.71
C SER A 19 -4.05 -14.27 -4.98
N GLY A 20 -4.08 -13.15 -5.72
CA GLY A 20 -4.83 -13.09 -6.98
C GLY A 20 -4.76 -11.71 -7.60
N GLY A 21 -5.69 -11.41 -8.49
CA GLY A 21 -5.74 -10.14 -9.19
C GLY A 21 -4.99 -10.15 -10.51
N TYR A 22 -4.70 -8.96 -11.02
CA TYR A 22 -4.01 -8.78 -12.29
C TYR A 22 -2.80 -7.87 -12.10
N ASN A 23 -1.64 -8.33 -12.58
CA ASN A 23 -0.39 -7.56 -12.57
C ASN A 23 -0.01 -7.06 -11.15
N GLY A 24 -0.29 -7.88 -10.14
CA GLY A 24 0.12 -7.59 -8.77
C GLY A 24 1.57 -8.00 -8.52
N THR A 25 2.32 -7.17 -7.80
CA THR A 25 3.73 -7.43 -7.51
C THR A 25 4.00 -7.37 -6.01
N ALA A 26 4.52 -8.45 -5.43
CA ALA A 26 4.98 -8.51 -4.06
C ALA A 26 6.48 -8.78 -4.08
N SER A 27 7.30 -7.72 -3.98
CA SER A 27 8.76 -7.79 -4.16
C SER A 27 9.57 -7.30 -2.97
N GLY A 28 8.92 -6.93 -1.87
CA GLY A 28 9.63 -6.51 -0.67
C GLY A 28 10.60 -7.57 -0.15
N ALA A 29 11.65 -7.13 0.52
CA ALA A 29 12.74 -8.01 0.96
C ALA A 29 12.25 -9.16 1.85
N ASN A 30 11.20 -8.96 2.65
CA ASN A 30 10.57 -10.01 3.46
C ASN A 30 9.06 -9.81 3.48
N ALA A 31 8.34 -10.92 3.29
CA ALA A 31 6.92 -11.10 3.61
C ALA A 31 6.00 -9.97 3.11
N SER A 32 6.27 -9.40 1.95
CA SER A 32 5.33 -8.46 1.34
C SER A 32 4.12 -9.21 0.75
N SER A 33 2.96 -8.56 0.70
CA SER A 33 1.75 -9.25 0.27
C SER A 33 0.84 -8.36 -0.58
N VAL A 34 0.31 -8.92 -1.65
CA VAL A 34 -0.78 -8.34 -2.44
C VAL A 34 -1.92 -9.36 -2.47
N THR A 35 -3.09 -9.01 -1.93
CA THR A 35 -4.20 -9.96 -1.89
C THR A 35 -4.98 -9.97 -3.20
N GLY A 36 -5.13 -8.83 -3.87
CA GLY A 36 -5.85 -8.79 -5.15
C GLY A 36 -5.79 -7.43 -5.81
N GLY A 37 -6.73 -7.19 -6.71
CA GLY A 37 -6.88 -5.92 -7.42
C GLY A 37 -6.10 -5.87 -8.72
N TYR A 38 -5.74 -4.66 -9.16
CA TYR A 38 -5.11 -4.41 -10.46
C TYR A 38 -3.87 -3.53 -10.29
N GLY A 39 -2.72 -4.02 -10.77
CA GLY A 39 -1.50 -3.21 -10.85
C GLY A 39 -0.92 -2.78 -9.50
N ASN A 40 -1.19 -3.50 -8.43
CA ASN A 40 -0.73 -3.16 -7.10
C ASN A 40 0.70 -3.62 -6.86
N THR A 41 1.52 -2.80 -6.19
CA THR A 41 2.92 -3.11 -5.91
C THR A 41 3.24 -2.97 -4.42
N ALA A 42 3.50 -4.08 -3.74
CA ALA A 42 3.98 -4.11 -2.37
C ALA A 42 5.48 -4.42 -2.38
N SER A 43 6.32 -3.37 -2.33
CA SER A 43 7.77 -3.49 -2.42
C SER A 43 8.51 -3.15 -1.12
N GLY A 44 7.82 -2.61 -0.14
CA GLY A 44 8.39 -2.42 1.18
C GLY A 44 8.51 -3.74 1.95
N GLN A 45 9.46 -3.83 2.87
CA GLN A 45 9.58 -4.98 3.75
C GLN A 45 8.34 -5.05 4.66
N TRP A 46 7.67 -6.20 4.69
CA TRP A 46 6.41 -6.42 5.42
C TRP A 46 5.28 -5.50 4.97
N SER A 47 5.33 -4.99 3.73
CA SER A 47 4.26 -4.16 3.22
C SER A 47 3.08 -5.01 2.73
N THR A 48 1.88 -4.43 2.77
CA THR A 48 0.67 -5.15 2.39
C THR A 48 -0.26 -4.27 1.57
N ILE A 49 -0.80 -4.84 0.49
CA ILE A 49 -1.90 -4.22 -0.25
C ILE A 49 -3.03 -5.23 -0.33
N THR A 50 -4.20 -4.88 0.21
CA THR A 50 -5.33 -5.80 0.23
C THR A 50 -6.06 -5.81 -1.12
N GLY A 51 -6.19 -4.67 -1.78
CA GLY A 51 -6.87 -4.59 -3.08
C GLY A 51 -6.76 -3.22 -3.69
N GLY A 52 -7.67 -2.90 -4.58
CA GLY A 52 -7.70 -1.63 -5.27
C GLY A 52 -6.93 -1.64 -6.58
N GLN A 53 -6.57 -0.46 -7.07
CA GLN A 53 -5.91 -0.30 -8.36
C GLN A 53 -4.71 0.63 -8.24
N ASN A 54 -3.57 0.19 -8.80
CA ASN A 54 -2.34 0.96 -8.86
C ASN A 54 -1.86 1.47 -7.49
N GLY A 55 -2.08 0.70 -6.45
CA GLY A 55 -1.55 1.00 -5.12
C GLY A 55 -0.06 0.71 -5.03
N SER A 56 0.69 1.52 -4.28
CA SER A 56 2.13 1.37 -4.11
C SER A 56 2.51 1.46 -2.63
N ALA A 57 2.80 0.33 -2.01
CA ALA A 57 3.24 0.24 -0.62
C ALA A 57 4.75 -0.01 -0.58
N THR A 58 5.53 1.07 -0.47
CA THR A 58 6.99 1.02 -0.55
C THR A 58 7.69 1.19 0.79
N GLY A 59 7.00 1.72 1.79
CA GLY A 59 7.57 1.84 3.14
C GLY A 59 7.63 0.51 3.87
N THR A 60 8.54 0.38 4.83
CA THR A 60 8.60 -0.78 5.73
C THR A 60 7.33 -0.82 6.59
N ASN A 61 6.65 -1.95 6.64
CA ASN A 61 5.35 -2.09 7.32
C ASN A 61 4.28 -1.13 6.78
N ALA A 62 4.38 -0.72 5.51
CA ALA A 62 3.37 0.13 4.89
C ALA A 62 2.16 -0.69 4.48
N ASN A 63 0.98 -0.10 4.57
CA ASN A 63 -0.26 -0.80 4.27
C ASN A 63 -1.20 0.06 3.43
N ILE A 64 -1.82 -0.57 2.42
CA ILE A 64 -2.90 0.03 1.64
C ILE A 64 -4.07 -0.95 1.63
N SER A 65 -5.23 -0.51 2.10
CA SER A 65 -6.41 -1.36 2.13
C SER A 65 -7.15 -1.39 0.79
N GLY A 66 -7.10 -0.32 0.02
CA GLY A 66 -7.79 -0.29 -1.28
C GLY A 66 -7.74 1.08 -1.93
N GLY A 67 -8.70 1.35 -2.81
CA GLY A 67 -8.80 2.60 -3.55
C GLY A 67 -8.01 2.60 -4.85
N VAL A 68 -7.73 3.79 -5.38
CA VAL A 68 -7.07 3.97 -6.68
C VAL A 68 -5.85 4.87 -6.53
N GLY A 69 -4.71 4.43 -7.05
CA GLY A 69 -3.51 5.25 -7.13
C GLY A 69 -2.93 5.69 -5.79
N ASN A 70 -3.18 4.96 -4.71
CA ASN A 70 -2.71 5.33 -3.39
C ASN A 70 -1.27 4.90 -3.15
N THR A 71 -0.51 5.70 -2.37
CA THR A 71 0.89 5.45 -2.05
C THR A 71 1.13 5.49 -0.54
N ALA A 72 1.70 4.43 0.01
CA ALA A 72 2.15 4.37 1.40
C ALA A 72 3.67 4.18 1.39
N SER A 73 4.41 5.30 1.46
CA SER A 73 5.87 5.30 1.34
C SER A 73 6.62 5.54 2.64
N GLY A 74 5.95 6.06 3.65
CA GLY A 74 6.54 6.20 4.98
C GLY A 74 6.64 4.85 5.70
N ALA A 75 7.60 4.72 6.62
CA ALA A 75 7.67 3.52 7.46
C ALA A 75 6.44 3.49 8.38
N ILE A 76 5.79 2.33 8.48
CA ILE A 76 4.59 2.13 9.29
C ILE A 76 3.46 3.08 8.84
N SER A 77 3.40 3.38 7.54
CA SER A 77 2.37 4.26 6.99
C SER A 77 1.15 3.48 6.52
N ASN A 78 0.01 4.13 6.47
CA ASN A 78 -1.24 3.48 6.11
C ASN A 78 -2.10 4.37 5.23
N VAL A 79 -2.68 3.79 4.18
CA VAL A 79 -3.75 4.42 3.40
C VAL A 79 -4.95 3.48 3.41
N SER A 80 -6.06 3.91 4.00
CA SER A 80 -7.26 3.07 4.09
C SER A 80 -8.03 3.01 2.77
N GLY A 81 -7.95 4.05 1.95
CA GLY A 81 -8.65 4.06 0.66
C GLY A 81 -8.68 5.44 0.04
N GLY A 82 -9.59 5.63 -0.91
CA GLY A 82 -9.74 6.88 -1.63
C GLY A 82 -8.96 6.91 -2.94
N ASP A 83 -8.68 8.11 -3.44
CA ASP A 83 -8.09 8.30 -4.75
C ASP A 83 -6.83 9.17 -4.66
N THR A 84 -5.71 8.64 -5.13
CA THR A 84 -4.43 9.35 -5.25
C THR A 84 -3.96 9.96 -3.92
N ASN A 85 -4.08 9.20 -2.84
CA ASN A 85 -3.64 9.62 -1.51
C ASN A 85 -2.24 9.14 -1.22
N THR A 86 -1.47 9.91 -0.44
CA THR A 86 -0.08 9.60 -0.11
C THR A 86 0.16 9.70 1.40
N ALA A 87 0.62 8.62 2.01
CA ALA A 87 1.10 8.59 3.38
C ALA A 87 2.62 8.41 3.36
N SER A 88 3.37 9.53 3.45
CA SER A 88 4.82 9.54 3.31
C SER A 88 5.59 9.82 4.60
N GLY A 89 4.93 10.31 5.63
CA GLY A 89 5.56 10.45 6.95
C GLY A 89 5.66 9.13 7.68
N ILE A 90 6.60 9.01 8.62
CA ILE A 90 6.72 7.82 9.48
C ILE A 90 5.47 7.75 10.38
N ARG A 91 4.83 6.59 10.44
CA ARG A 91 3.57 6.38 11.18
C ARG A 91 2.45 7.31 10.74
N SER A 92 2.49 7.76 9.48
CA SER A 92 1.43 8.62 8.95
C SER A 92 0.27 7.80 8.42
N SER A 93 -0.91 8.40 8.36
CA SER A 93 -2.12 7.71 7.93
C SER A 93 -3.02 8.61 7.11
N VAL A 94 -3.54 8.09 6.00
CA VAL A 94 -4.62 8.73 5.25
C VAL A 94 -5.85 7.84 5.36
N GLY A 95 -6.91 8.36 5.98
CA GLY A 95 -8.16 7.61 6.16
C GLY A 95 -9.02 7.56 4.91
N GLY A 96 -8.84 8.49 3.97
CA GLY A 96 -9.62 8.53 2.72
C GLY A 96 -9.63 9.91 2.10
N GLY A 97 -10.46 10.05 1.08
CA GLY A 97 -10.57 11.29 0.31
C GLY A 97 -9.81 11.21 -0.99
N ALA A 98 -9.58 12.37 -1.61
CA ALA A 98 -8.86 12.44 -2.89
C ALA A 98 -7.70 13.42 -2.79
N ASN A 99 -6.54 13.02 -3.33
CA ASN A 99 -5.33 13.85 -3.37
C ASN A 99 -4.90 14.34 -1.98
N ARG A 100 -5.02 13.48 -0.96
CA ARG A 100 -4.61 13.79 0.40
C ARG A 100 -3.18 13.34 0.66
N THR A 101 -2.42 14.13 1.41
CA THR A 101 -1.05 13.80 1.74
C THR A 101 -0.81 13.94 3.24
N ALA A 102 -0.38 12.86 3.87
CA ALA A 102 0.10 12.85 5.24
C ALA A 102 1.63 12.74 5.20
N SER A 103 2.32 13.90 5.17
CA SER A 103 3.76 13.97 4.88
C SER A 103 4.64 14.10 6.11
N THR A 104 4.09 14.48 7.25
CA THR A 104 4.86 14.58 8.49
C THR A 104 4.66 13.36 9.37
N ASP A 105 5.61 13.12 10.26
CA ASP A 105 5.57 11.96 11.16
C ASP A 105 4.33 12.01 12.06
N SER A 106 3.67 10.87 12.18
CA SER A 106 2.46 10.72 12.98
C SER A 106 1.28 11.59 12.51
N ASN A 107 1.29 12.01 11.25
CA ASN A 107 0.23 12.82 10.66
C ASN A 107 -0.97 11.93 10.28
N TRP A 108 -2.17 12.40 10.56
CA TRP A 108 -3.40 11.76 10.15
C TRP A 108 -4.24 12.70 9.30
N VAL A 109 -4.70 12.22 8.15
CA VAL A 109 -5.48 13.01 7.20
C VAL A 109 -6.69 12.19 6.74
N ALA A 110 -7.88 12.78 6.75
CA ALA A 110 -9.08 12.11 6.25
C ALA A 110 -9.99 13.14 5.58
N GLY A 111 -10.21 12.98 4.26
CA GLY A 111 -11.01 13.91 3.49
C GLY A 111 -10.47 15.33 3.58
N SER A 112 -11.26 16.28 4.11
CA SER A 112 -10.81 17.64 4.38
C SER A 112 -10.33 17.84 5.82
N LEU A 113 -10.37 16.81 6.64
CA LEU A 113 -9.94 16.85 8.03
C LEU A 113 -8.48 16.44 8.15
N THR A 114 -7.67 17.24 8.83
CA THR A 114 -6.23 16.99 8.97
C THR A 114 -5.81 17.22 10.43
N GLN A 115 -5.01 16.29 10.97
CA GLN A 115 -4.38 16.46 12.27
C GLN A 115 -2.89 16.12 12.15
N ALA A 116 -2.01 17.04 12.58
CA ALA A 116 -0.56 16.85 12.64
C ALA A 116 -0.10 16.93 14.10
N ASN A 117 0.88 16.07 14.45
CA ASN A 117 1.50 16.07 15.78
C ASN A 117 2.85 16.76 15.76
#